data_ed9445598616c41a2ad0994f4504838c
#
_entry.id   ed9445598616c41a2ad0994f4504838c
#
_cell.length_a   1.000
_cell.length_b   1.000
_cell.length_c   1.000
_cell.angle_alpha   90.00
_cell.angle_beta   90.00
_cell.angle_gamma   90.00
#
_symmetry.space_group_name_H-M   'P 1'
#
loop_
_entity.id
_entity.type
_entity.pdbx_description
1 polymer ?
#
loop_
_entity_poly.entity_id
_entity_poly.type
_entity_poly.pdbx_seq_one_letter_code
_entity_poly.pdbx_strand_id
1 'polypeptide(L)'
;MAARITELVLDCRDPAGLAAWWAEVLGYEVIGTEDDGSVEIGPPGQEPKGVVPTIVFGPVPEPTPGKLRLHLDLNATDRDQDAELQRLLALGATRVDVGQGPLSDTMTWHVLADPEGNEFCLLKSTVDPL
;
A
#
# COMPACT_ATOMS: atom_id res chain seq x y z
N MET A 1 24.88 10.79 14.41
CA MET A 1 24.16 10.78 13.12
C MET A 1 23.21 9.61 13.10
N ALA A 2 22.11 9.74 12.42
CA ALA A 2 21.09 8.70 12.35
C ALA A 2 20.93 8.19 10.91
N ALA A 3 20.25 7.06 10.75
CA ALA A 3 19.78 6.57 9.45
C ALA A 3 18.36 7.08 9.19
N ARG A 4 17.92 6.95 7.96
CA ARG A 4 16.60 7.35 7.52
C ARG A 4 16.00 6.25 6.65
N ILE A 5 14.69 6.02 6.76
CA ILE A 5 14.00 5.10 5.84
C ILE A 5 13.85 5.84 4.51
N THR A 6 14.41 5.28 3.44
CA THR A 6 14.31 5.87 2.10
C THR A 6 13.32 5.13 1.21
N GLU A 7 13.14 3.83 1.43
CA GLU A 7 12.22 3.03 0.63
C GLU A 7 11.75 1.81 1.42
N LEU A 8 10.56 1.33 1.09
CA LEU A 8 10.03 0.06 1.53
C LEU A 8 10.06 -0.88 0.32
N VAL A 9 10.51 -2.10 0.52
CA VAL A 9 10.58 -3.08 -0.57
C VAL A 9 9.56 -4.17 -0.30
N LEU A 10 8.70 -4.42 -1.29
CA LEU A 10 7.71 -5.48 -1.24
C LEU A 10 8.03 -6.51 -2.32
N ASP A 11 8.37 -7.71 -1.89
CA ASP A 11 8.59 -8.83 -2.78
C ASP A 11 7.27 -9.32 -3.35
N CYS A 12 7.21 -9.56 -4.65
CA CYS A 12 5.95 -9.90 -5.33
C CYS A 12 6.20 -10.72 -6.59
N ARG A 13 5.11 -11.25 -7.16
CA ARG A 13 5.18 -12.02 -8.40
C ARG A 13 5.14 -11.14 -9.63
N ASP A 14 4.33 -10.09 -9.60
CA ASP A 14 4.11 -9.16 -10.72
C ASP A 14 4.39 -7.73 -10.30
N PRO A 15 5.66 -7.31 -10.30
CA PRO A 15 6.01 -5.95 -9.88
C PRO A 15 5.29 -4.85 -10.65
N ALA A 16 5.21 -4.96 -11.97
CA ALA A 16 4.57 -3.92 -12.79
C ALA A 16 3.08 -3.79 -12.46
N GLY A 17 2.37 -4.91 -12.37
CA GLY A 17 0.94 -4.92 -12.05
C GLY A 17 0.66 -4.44 -10.64
N LEU A 18 1.43 -4.91 -9.67
CA LEU A 18 1.23 -4.53 -8.27
C LEU A 18 1.62 -3.07 -8.03
N ALA A 19 2.71 -2.61 -8.64
CA ALA A 19 3.12 -1.20 -8.57
C ALA A 19 2.05 -0.27 -9.15
N ALA A 20 1.46 -0.63 -10.30
CA ALA A 20 0.39 0.16 -10.92
C ALA A 20 -0.84 0.24 -10.00
N TRP A 21 -1.20 -0.86 -9.35
CA TRP A 21 -2.32 -0.90 -8.42
C TRP A 21 -2.08 0.03 -7.21
N TRP A 22 -0.92 -0.09 -6.57
CA TRP A 22 -0.59 0.74 -5.41
C TRP A 22 -0.41 2.21 -5.80
N ALA A 23 0.13 2.49 -6.99
CA ALA A 23 0.21 3.87 -7.49
C ALA A 23 -1.18 4.51 -7.61
N GLU A 24 -2.16 3.75 -8.08
CA GLU A 24 -3.55 4.21 -8.15
C GLU A 24 -4.14 4.45 -6.74
N VAL A 25 -3.89 3.53 -5.81
CA VAL A 25 -4.37 3.66 -4.43
C VAL A 25 -3.81 4.92 -3.75
N LEU A 26 -2.50 5.16 -3.90
CA LEU A 26 -1.79 6.21 -3.17
C LEU A 26 -1.75 7.55 -3.92
N GLY A 27 -2.16 7.60 -5.18
CA GLY A 27 -1.92 8.78 -6.02
C GLY A 27 -0.43 8.99 -6.30
N TYR A 28 0.33 7.90 -6.33
CA TYR A 28 1.76 7.92 -6.66
C TYR A 28 1.96 7.70 -8.15
N GLU A 29 3.19 7.88 -8.60
CA GLU A 29 3.60 7.57 -9.96
C GLU A 29 4.81 6.65 -9.96
N VAL A 30 5.02 5.95 -11.06
CA VAL A 30 6.23 5.17 -11.27
C VAL A 30 7.39 6.13 -11.48
N ILE A 31 8.41 6.03 -10.63
CA ILE A 31 9.59 6.90 -10.69
C ILE A 31 10.86 6.17 -11.11
N GLY A 32 10.81 4.84 -11.22
CA GLY A 32 11.95 4.07 -11.70
C GLY A 32 11.60 2.63 -12.00
N THR A 33 12.36 2.04 -12.91
CA THR A 33 12.32 0.61 -13.22
C THR A 33 13.76 0.11 -13.36
N GLU A 34 14.01 -1.11 -12.90
CA GLU A 34 15.32 -1.73 -12.96
C GLU A 34 15.33 -2.89 -13.95
N ASP A 35 16.54 -3.31 -14.37
CA ASP A 35 16.70 -4.40 -15.33
C ASP A 35 16.19 -5.75 -14.83
N ASP A 36 16.14 -5.93 -13.49
CA ASP A 36 15.60 -7.15 -12.88
C ASP A 36 14.06 -7.20 -12.88
N GLY A 37 13.40 -6.13 -13.31
CA GLY A 37 11.95 -6.00 -13.33
C GLY A 37 11.37 -5.26 -12.12
N SER A 38 12.20 -4.84 -11.17
CA SER A 38 11.74 -4.04 -10.03
C SER A 38 11.15 -2.71 -10.49
N VAL A 39 10.09 -2.26 -9.81
CA VAL A 39 9.40 -1.00 -10.09
C VAL A 39 9.32 -0.19 -8.82
N GLU A 40 9.71 1.07 -8.89
CA GLU A 40 9.64 2.01 -7.77
C GLU A 40 8.55 3.05 -8.02
N ILE A 41 7.70 3.28 -6.99
CA ILE A 41 6.66 4.31 -7.03
C ILE A 41 6.90 5.32 -5.91
N GLY A 42 6.46 6.54 -6.12
CA GLY A 42 6.57 7.62 -5.13
C GLY A 42 5.59 8.74 -5.42
N PRO A 43 5.55 9.74 -4.53
CA PRO A 43 4.72 10.93 -4.76
C PRO A 43 5.06 11.62 -6.09
N PRO A 44 4.05 12.22 -6.77
CA PRO A 44 4.31 12.90 -8.03
C PRO A 44 5.42 13.96 -7.90
N GLY A 45 6.36 13.92 -8.83
CA GLY A 45 7.48 14.87 -8.87
C GLY A 45 8.61 14.61 -7.90
N GLN A 46 8.53 13.55 -7.07
CA GLN A 46 9.59 13.23 -6.15
C GLN A 46 10.62 12.29 -6.79
N GLU A 47 11.90 12.64 -6.64
CA GLU A 47 12.98 11.75 -7.02
C GLU A 47 13.17 10.63 -5.99
N PRO A 48 13.82 9.50 -6.37
CA PRO A 48 14.22 8.50 -5.41
C PRO A 48 15.03 9.11 -4.25
N LYS A 49 14.83 8.58 -3.05
CA LYS A 49 15.49 9.07 -1.83
C LYS A 49 15.08 10.48 -1.40
N GLY A 50 13.87 10.88 -1.81
CA GLY A 50 13.26 12.12 -1.36
C GLY A 50 12.78 12.06 0.10
N VAL A 51 11.97 13.04 0.49
CA VAL A 51 11.48 13.16 1.88
C VAL A 51 10.55 12.03 2.27
N VAL A 52 9.65 11.65 1.36
CA VAL A 52 8.69 10.55 1.60
C VAL A 52 9.35 9.23 1.16
N PRO A 53 9.39 8.21 2.01
CA PRO A 53 9.86 6.90 1.59
C PRO A 53 9.07 6.40 0.38
N THR A 54 9.78 5.90 -0.63
CA THR A 54 9.17 5.29 -1.80
C THR A 54 8.85 3.83 -1.54
N ILE A 55 8.13 3.19 -2.47
CA ILE A 55 7.85 1.77 -2.41
C ILE A 55 8.45 1.12 -3.66
N VAL A 56 9.25 0.07 -3.45
CA VAL A 56 9.86 -0.72 -4.52
C VAL A 56 9.20 -2.10 -4.54
N PHE A 57 8.74 -2.51 -5.71
CA PHE A 57 8.15 -3.84 -5.92
C PHE A 57 9.20 -4.70 -6.61
N GLY A 58 9.74 -5.68 -5.87
CA GLY A 58 10.81 -6.54 -6.33
C GLY A 58 10.32 -7.91 -6.76
N PRO A 59 10.76 -8.43 -7.93
CA PRO A 59 10.30 -9.73 -8.38
C PRO A 59 10.94 -10.86 -7.59
N VAL A 60 10.13 -11.79 -7.11
CA VAL A 60 10.58 -13.05 -6.53
C VAL A 60 9.69 -14.16 -7.08
N PRO A 61 10.25 -15.37 -7.36
CA PRO A 61 9.45 -16.47 -7.90
C PRO A 61 8.35 -16.91 -6.95
N GLU A 62 8.67 -16.95 -5.66
CA GLU A 62 7.76 -17.41 -4.62
C GLU A 62 7.85 -16.48 -3.41
N PRO A 63 7.01 -15.43 -3.35
CA PRO A 63 6.95 -14.59 -2.16
C PRO A 63 6.57 -15.41 -0.94
N THR A 64 7.05 -15.00 0.23
CA THR A 64 6.72 -15.66 1.49
C THR A 64 5.20 -15.75 1.65
N PRO A 65 4.64 -16.96 1.84
CA PRO A 65 3.21 -17.13 1.98
C PRO A 65 2.71 -16.69 3.34
N GLY A 66 1.40 -16.42 3.41
CA GLY A 66 0.72 -16.12 4.66
C GLY A 66 0.79 -14.65 5.06
N LYS A 67 0.51 -14.39 6.32
CA LYS A 67 0.43 -13.04 6.86
C LYS A 67 1.82 -12.43 7.00
N LEU A 68 2.01 -11.23 6.45
CA LEU A 68 3.25 -10.48 6.62
C LEU A 68 3.35 -9.92 8.05
N ARG A 69 4.56 -9.80 8.56
CA ARG A 69 4.81 -9.21 9.88
C ARG A 69 4.66 -7.68 9.84
N LEU A 70 4.95 -7.07 8.71
CA LEU A 70 4.76 -5.63 8.47
C LEU A 70 3.54 -5.44 7.58
N HIS A 71 2.68 -4.50 7.93
CA HIS A 71 1.57 -4.08 7.07
C HIS A 71 1.50 -2.55 7.02
N LEU A 72 0.85 -2.03 5.99
CA LEU A 72 0.68 -0.59 5.82
C LEU A 72 -0.66 -0.17 6.39
N ASP A 73 -0.70 1.00 7.02
CA ASP A 73 -1.93 1.65 7.45
C ASP A 73 -2.16 2.86 6.57
N LEU A 74 -3.36 2.97 6.00
CA LEU A 74 -3.76 4.06 5.12
C LEU A 74 -4.84 4.91 5.78
N ASN A 75 -4.83 6.20 5.47
CA ASN A 75 -5.92 7.12 5.79
C ASN A 75 -6.40 7.77 4.49
N ALA A 76 -7.70 7.98 4.37
CA ALA A 76 -8.24 8.75 3.27
C ALA A 76 -7.79 10.22 3.36
N THR A 77 -7.70 10.90 2.23
CA THR A 77 -7.23 12.31 2.20
C THR A 77 -8.29 13.27 1.69
N ASP A 78 -9.24 12.82 0.88
CA ASP A 78 -10.21 13.70 0.23
C ASP A 78 -11.67 13.25 0.44
N ARG A 79 -11.87 12.23 1.25
CA ARG A 79 -13.19 11.64 1.52
C ARG A 79 -13.20 10.95 2.87
N ASP A 80 -14.36 10.48 3.32
CA ASP A 80 -14.44 9.72 4.57
C ASP A 80 -14.00 8.26 4.36
N GLN A 81 -13.90 7.54 5.47
CA GLN A 81 -13.44 6.14 5.47
C GLN A 81 -14.35 5.26 4.60
N ASP A 82 -15.66 5.42 4.69
CA ASP A 82 -16.58 4.55 3.96
C ASP A 82 -16.47 4.77 2.44
N ALA A 83 -16.40 6.02 2.00
CA ALA A 83 -16.21 6.34 0.59
C ALA A 83 -14.86 5.82 0.08
N GLU A 84 -13.80 5.92 0.87
CA GLU A 84 -12.50 5.38 0.52
C GLU A 84 -12.53 3.85 0.46
N LEU A 85 -13.21 3.20 1.40
CA LEU A 85 -13.38 1.75 1.36
C LEU A 85 -14.03 1.31 0.05
N GLN A 86 -15.09 2.00 -0.37
CA GLN A 86 -15.77 1.66 -1.63
C GLN A 86 -14.85 1.86 -2.84
N ARG A 87 -14.03 2.92 -2.82
CA ARG A 87 -13.04 3.15 -3.88
C ARG A 87 -12.01 2.01 -3.95
N LEU A 88 -11.46 1.61 -2.79
CA LEU A 88 -10.46 0.53 -2.73
C LEU A 88 -11.04 -0.80 -3.20
N LEU A 89 -12.26 -1.13 -2.79
CA LEU A 89 -12.92 -2.35 -3.24
C LEU A 89 -13.18 -2.33 -4.74
N ALA A 90 -13.58 -1.18 -5.29
CA ALA A 90 -13.77 -1.02 -6.74
C ALA A 90 -12.46 -1.17 -7.52
N LEU A 91 -11.32 -0.80 -6.92
CA LEU A 91 -10.00 -1.00 -7.52
C LEU A 91 -9.51 -2.45 -7.44
N GLY A 92 -10.18 -3.30 -6.69
CA GLY A 92 -9.82 -4.71 -6.60
C GLY A 92 -9.26 -5.17 -5.26
N ALA A 93 -9.22 -4.31 -4.25
CA ALA A 93 -8.89 -4.76 -2.90
C ALA A 93 -9.98 -5.73 -2.39
N THR A 94 -9.59 -6.67 -1.55
CA THR A 94 -10.51 -7.63 -0.95
C THR A 94 -10.55 -7.45 0.56
N ARG A 95 -11.71 -7.75 1.17
CA ARG A 95 -11.83 -7.75 2.62
C ARG A 95 -11.14 -8.98 3.19
N VAL A 96 -10.47 -8.81 4.32
CA VAL A 96 -9.79 -9.90 5.03
C VAL A 96 -10.43 -10.04 6.41
N ASP A 97 -10.87 -11.26 6.73
CA ASP A 97 -11.37 -11.59 8.06
C ASP A 97 -10.20 -12.02 8.94
N VAL A 98 -9.86 -11.17 9.90
CA VAL A 98 -8.82 -11.45 10.90
C VAL A 98 -9.44 -11.77 12.26
N GLY A 99 -10.76 -12.04 12.30
CA GLY A 99 -11.48 -12.34 13.54
C GLY A 99 -11.85 -11.11 14.38
N GLN A 100 -11.73 -9.90 13.81
CA GLN A 100 -12.02 -8.67 14.54
C GLN A 100 -13.53 -8.40 14.68
N GLY A 101 -14.36 -9.01 13.83
CA GLY A 101 -15.79 -8.76 13.79
C GLY A 101 -16.15 -7.41 13.16
N PRO A 102 -17.43 -6.96 13.34
CA PRO A 102 -17.86 -5.69 12.74
C PRO A 102 -17.18 -4.49 13.40
N LEU A 103 -17.22 -3.34 12.71
CA LEU A 103 -16.72 -2.09 13.28
C LEU A 103 -17.45 -1.73 14.57
N SER A 104 -16.73 -1.13 15.50
CA SER A 104 -17.23 -0.69 16.80
C SER A 104 -16.44 0.55 17.25
N ASP A 105 -16.71 1.05 18.45
CA ASP A 105 -15.96 2.19 19.00
C ASP A 105 -14.47 1.89 19.21
N THR A 106 -14.11 0.62 19.35
CA THR A 106 -12.72 0.18 19.56
C THR A 106 -12.10 -0.48 18.34
N MET A 107 -12.92 -0.97 17.41
CA MET A 107 -12.49 -1.63 16.18
C MET A 107 -12.92 -0.77 14.99
N THR A 108 -12.16 0.28 14.70
CA THR A 108 -12.57 1.35 13.77
C THR A 108 -11.94 1.24 12.39
N TRP A 109 -11.04 0.29 12.17
CA TRP A 109 -10.33 0.12 10.91
C TRP A 109 -10.82 -1.10 10.13
N HIS A 110 -10.64 -1.06 8.81
CA HIS A 110 -10.88 -2.20 7.93
C HIS A 110 -9.58 -2.87 7.56
N VAL A 111 -9.57 -4.21 7.54
CA VAL A 111 -8.43 -4.99 7.03
C VAL A 111 -8.75 -5.43 5.61
N LEU A 112 -7.86 -5.10 4.69
CA LEU A 112 -8.00 -5.38 3.27
C LEU A 112 -6.75 -6.09 2.76
N ALA A 113 -6.83 -6.63 1.56
CA ALA A 113 -5.67 -7.19 0.87
C ALA A 113 -5.56 -6.62 -0.54
N ASP A 114 -4.32 -6.45 -0.99
CA ASP A 114 -4.03 -6.05 -2.36
C ASP A 114 -4.18 -7.25 -3.33
N PRO A 115 -4.02 -7.06 -4.65
CA PRO A 115 -4.21 -8.15 -5.62
C PRO A 115 -3.30 -9.36 -5.43
N GLU A 116 -2.19 -9.24 -4.74
CA GLU A 116 -1.30 -10.36 -4.42
C GLU A 116 -1.50 -10.89 -3.00
N GLY A 117 -2.53 -10.43 -2.29
CA GLY A 117 -2.88 -10.93 -0.97
C GLY A 117 -2.15 -10.25 0.19
N ASN A 118 -1.43 -9.16 -0.06
CA ASN A 118 -0.75 -8.41 1.01
C ASN A 118 -1.77 -7.63 1.81
N GLU A 119 -1.85 -7.88 3.13
CA GLU A 119 -2.80 -7.21 4.00
C GLU A 119 -2.36 -5.78 4.29
N PHE A 120 -3.34 -4.89 4.35
CA PHE A 120 -3.17 -3.51 4.78
C PHE A 120 -4.44 -3.04 5.48
N CYS A 121 -4.36 -1.95 6.21
CA CYS A 121 -5.51 -1.42 6.96
C CYS A 121 -5.93 -0.07 6.43
N LEU A 122 -7.23 0.18 6.41
CA LEU A 122 -7.80 1.50 6.18
C LEU A 122 -8.29 2.04 7.52
N LEU A 123 -7.61 3.07 8.01
CA LEU A 123 -7.90 3.68 9.29
C LEU A 123 -9.09 4.64 9.20
N LYS A 124 -9.61 5.06 10.36
CA LYS A 124 -10.86 5.82 10.42
C LYS A 124 -10.72 7.26 9.97
N SER A 125 -9.67 7.95 10.42
CA SER A 125 -9.54 9.40 10.24
C SER A 125 -9.20 9.78 8.81
N THR A 126 -9.71 10.93 8.35
CA THR A 126 -9.24 11.58 7.13
C THR A 126 -8.08 12.50 7.51
N VAL A 127 -7.04 12.52 6.70
CA VAL A 127 -5.84 13.34 6.92
C VAL A 127 -5.60 14.26 5.73
N ASP A 128 -4.74 15.25 5.90
CA ASP A 128 -4.37 16.13 4.80
C ASP A 128 -3.55 15.36 3.76
N PRO A 129 -3.74 15.65 2.45
CA PRO A 129 -2.90 15.06 1.41
C PRO A 129 -1.45 15.56 1.50
N LEU A 130 -0.54 14.82 0.86
CA LEU A 130 0.87 15.21 0.77
C LEU A 130 1.05 16.51 -0.02
#